data_bbd5a95f7abddb2c4f587e1f368442c0
#
_entry.id   bbd5a95f7abddb2c4f587e1f368442c0
#
_cell.length_a   1.000
_cell.length_b   1.000
_cell.length_c   1.000
_cell.angle_alpha   90.00
_cell.angle_beta   90.00
_cell.angle_gamma   90.00
#
_symmetry.space_group_name_H-M   'P 1'
#
loop_
_entity.id
_entity.type
_entity.pdbx_description
1 polymer ?
#
loop_
_entity_poly.entity_id
_entity_poly.type
_entity_poly.pdbx_seq_one_letter_code
_entity_poly.pdbx_strand_id
1 'polypeptide(L)'
;KMKTPTFNAKILLFGEYGIINNSKGLTIPYKLFSGFLSKPILSLDSAQEESHKKVKDFLNFLMSIDSKILVFDRDKIKNDLDENIYFESSIPQGYGLGSSGALVAAVYSRYSKNRIIVLEKISKEKLKTLKLIFSKMESFFHGNSSGLDPLNSYTNKPILINSKNNIELSTITFQNLDGKGAVFLLDTMNRRETAPMVNIFFENMKKKSFSRMMKNQFSLITESCVKDFTSNNYKNLFFHLKELSVIVYKNFKSMIPDKYYDVWLEGINSDAYYLKLCGSGGGGYILGFTENWKKAQKKLS
;
A
#
# COMPACT_ATOMS: atom_id res chain seq x y z
N LYS A 1 21.57 23.36 0.28
CA LYS A 1 21.37 21.96 0.74
C LYS A 1 20.51 21.26 -0.30
N MET A 2 21.04 20.23 -0.97
CA MET A 2 20.22 19.37 -1.84
C MET A 2 19.14 18.70 -0.98
N LYS A 3 17.86 18.88 -1.33
CA LYS A 3 16.77 18.18 -0.63
C LYS A 3 16.92 16.68 -0.83
N THR A 4 17.05 15.94 0.27
CA THR A 4 17.02 14.49 0.23
C THR A 4 15.67 14.04 -0.34
N PRO A 5 15.62 13.16 -1.35
CA PRO A 5 14.36 12.72 -1.92
C PRO A 5 13.55 11.97 -0.87
N THR A 6 12.28 12.33 -0.73
CA THR A 6 11.31 11.70 0.17
C THR A 6 10.42 10.72 -0.58
N PHE A 7 10.06 9.62 0.07
CA PHE A 7 9.24 8.55 -0.47
C PHE A 7 7.97 8.42 0.36
N ASN A 8 6.83 8.69 -0.28
CA ASN A 8 5.55 8.71 0.41
C ASN A 8 5.05 7.30 0.73
N ALA A 9 4.24 7.21 1.77
CA ALA A 9 3.40 6.06 2.03
C ALA A 9 2.44 5.81 0.86
N LYS A 10 1.78 4.67 0.85
CA LYS A 10 0.75 4.34 -0.13
C LYS A 10 -0.53 3.84 0.56
N ILE A 11 -1.65 3.95 -0.14
CA ILE A 11 -2.90 3.30 0.23
C ILE A 11 -3.35 2.43 -0.94
N LEU A 12 -3.66 1.16 -0.68
CA LEU A 12 -4.39 0.32 -1.61
C LEU A 12 -5.88 0.64 -1.46
N LEU A 13 -6.39 1.50 -2.35
CA LEU A 13 -7.80 1.90 -2.32
C LEU A 13 -8.73 0.73 -2.61
N PHE A 14 -8.36 -0.09 -3.60
CA PHE A 14 -9.13 -1.26 -4.02
C PHE A 14 -8.19 -2.39 -4.44
N GLY A 15 -8.60 -3.63 -4.19
CA GLY A 15 -7.91 -4.81 -4.70
C GLY A 15 -7.28 -5.71 -3.64
N GLU A 16 -7.45 -5.45 -2.34
CA GLU A 16 -6.99 -6.35 -1.29
C GLU A 16 -7.46 -7.77 -1.57
N TYR A 17 -6.54 -8.72 -1.47
CA TYR A 17 -6.79 -10.14 -1.78
C TYR A 17 -7.27 -10.42 -3.20
N GLY A 18 -8.07 -9.54 -3.82
CA GLY A 18 -8.54 -9.69 -5.20
C GLY A 18 -7.41 -9.72 -6.21
N ILE A 19 -6.36 -8.93 -6.03
CA ILE A 19 -5.18 -8.87 -6.91
C ILE A 19 -4.48 -10.25 -6.98
N ILE A 20 -4.51 -11.03 -5.91
CA ILE A 20 -3.97 -12.41 -5.88
C ILE A 20 -4.71 -13.29 -6.89
N ASN A 21 -6.00 -13.05 -7.07
CA ASN A 21 -6.88 -13.75 -8.01
C ASN A 21 -7.05 -13.00 -9.34
N ASN A 22 -6.09 -12.14 -9.69
CA ASN A 22 -6.05 -11.42 -10.96
C ASN A 22 -7.17 -10.37 -11.15
N SER A 23 -7.81 -9.92 -10.06
CA SER A 23 -8.78 -8.83 -10.06
C SER A 23 -8.08 -7.47 -10.24
N LYS A 24 -8.85 -6.47 -10.65
CA LYS A 24 -8.37 -5.09 -10.70
C LYS A 24 -8.09 -4.54 -9.31
N GLY A 25 -7.22 -3.52 -9.27
CA GLY A 25 -6.90 -2.80 -8.07
C GLY A 25 -6.44 -1.37 -8.37
N LEU A 26 -6.38 -0.57 -7.34
CA LEU A 26 -5.92 0.81 -7.41
C LEU A 26 -5.14 1.17 -6.15
N THR A 27 -3.89 1.55 -6.32
CA THR A 27 -3.06 2.08 -5.23
C THR A 27 -2.69 3.53 -5.50
N ILE A 28 -2.67 4.34 -4.45
CA ILE A 28 -2.35 5.76 -4.51
C ILE A 28 -1.24 6.12 -3.53
N PRO A 29 -0.39 7.12 -3.84
CA PRO A 29 0.52 7.67 -2.85
C PRO A 29 -0.25 8.41 -1.75
N TYR A 30 0.21 8.27 -0.50
CA TYR A 30 -0.38 8.92 0.66
C TYR A 30 0.64 9.87 1.30
N LYS A 31 0.50 11.15 1.00
CA LYS A 31 1.51 12.16 1.29
C LYS A 31 1.58 12.62 2.75
N LEU A 32 0.66 12.18 3.61
CA LEU A 32 0.69 12.53 5.04
C LEU A 32 1.91 11.91 5.74
N PHE A 33 2.36 10.74 5.27
CA PHE A 33 3.50 10.04 5.81
C PHE A 33 4.54 9.80 4.72
N SER A 34 5.81 9.92 5.09
CA SER A 34 6.93 9.68 4.18
C SER A 34 8.18 9.22 4.92
N GLY A 35 9.17 8.77 4.18
CA GLY A 35 10.48 8.46 4.71
C GLY A 35 11.59 8.82 3.72
N PHE A 36 12.82 8.91 4.23
CA PHE A 36 14.02 9.21 3.46
C PHE A 36 15.27 8.67 4.15
N LEU A 37 16.32 8.44 3.38
CA LEU A 37 17.62 8.06 3.92
C LEU A 37 18.36 9.29 4.44
N SER A 38 18.84 9.23 5.68
CA SER A 38 19.52 10.30 6.39
C SER A 38 20.80 9.80 7.04
N LYS A 39 21.69 10.72 7.40
CA LYS A 39 22.92 10.47 8.18
C LYS A 39 22.80 11.22 9.49
N PRO A 40 23.32 10.69 10.60
CA PRO A 40 23.31 11.39 11.88
C PRO A 40 24.21 12.64 11.83
N ILE A 41 23.86 13.65 12.62
CA ILE A 41 24.68 14.86 12.75
C ILE A 41 25.80 14.64 13.76
N LEU A 42 25.53 13.87 14.81
CA LEU A 42 26.46 13.53 15.89
C LEU A 42 26.51 12.01 16.07
N SER A 43 25.71 11.47 16.95
CA SER A 43 25.55 10.04 17.21
C SER A 43 24.11 9.62 16.92
N LEU A 44 23.91 8.34 16.66
CA LEU A 44 22.56 7.78 16.54
C LEU A 44 21.88 7.72 17.91
N ASP A 45 20.60 8.02 17.97
CA ASP A 45 19.75 7.60 19.08
C ASP A 45 19.30 6.15 18.91
N SER A 46 18.63 5.57 19.91
CA SER A 46 18.22 4.17 19.90
C SER A 46 17.27 3.80 18.75
N ALA A 47 16.39 4.70 18.32
CA ALA A 47 15.49 4.49 17.18
C ALA A 47 16.25 4.54 15.86
N GLN A 48 17.19 5.45 15.73
CA GLN A 48 18.07 5.58 14.57
C GLN A 48 19.04 4.37 14.47
N GLU A 49 19.53 3.85 15.60
CA GLU A 49 20.35 2.63 15.64
C GLU A 49 19.59 1.40 15.11
N GLU A 50 18.34 1.21 15.57
CA GLU A 50 17.48 0.15 15.06
C GLU A 50 17.22 0.31 13.56
N SER A 51 16.96 1.54 13.10
CA SER A 51 16.76 1.84 11.69
C SER A 51 18.03 1.61 10.88
N HIS A 52 19.20 2.04 11.38
CA HIS A 52 20.50 1.78 10.74
C HIS A 52 20.74 0.29 10.56
N LYS A 53 20.51 -0.51 11.62
CA LYS A 53 20.65 -1.97 11.56
C LYS A 53 19.78 -2.58 10.45
N LYS A 54 18.51 -2.19 10.37
CA LYS A 54 17.59 -2.64 9.31
C LYS A 54 18.10 -2.26 7.91
N VAL A 55 18.58 -1.03 7.74
CA VAL A 55 19.16 -0.55 6.47
C VAL A 55 20.40 -1.35 6.12
N LYS A 56 21.29 -1.59 7.06
CA LYS A 56 22.52 -2.38 6.88
C LYS A 56 22.21 -3.82 6.46
N ASP A 57 21.30 -4.50 7.16
CA ASP A 57 20.90 -5.87 6.85
C ASP A 57 20.28 -5.93 5.43
N PHE A 58 19.44 -4.96 5.09
CA PHE A 58 18.83 -4.87 3.76
C PHE A 58 19.87 -4.61 2.67
N LEU A 59 20.82 -3.70 2.88
CA LEU A 59 21.89 -3.42 1.90
C LEU A 59 22.82 -4.62 1.73
N ASN A 60 23.15 -5.36 2.80
CA ASN A 60 23.91 -6.60 2.71
C ASN A 60 23.18 -7.67 1.89
N PHE A 61 21.88 -7.84 2.10
CA PHE A 61 21.04 -8.70 1.27
C PHE A 61 21.10 -8.29 -0.20
N LEU A 62 20.95 -6.99 -0.51
CA LEU A 62 20.98 -6.51 -1.90
C LEU A 62 22.34 -6.74 -2.57
N MET A 63 23.44 -6.61 -1.83
CA MET A 63 24.78 -6.89 -2.35
C MET A 63 25.01 -8.38 -2.65
N SER A 64 24.25 -9.29 -2.03
CA SER A 64 24.27 -10.72 -2.31
C SER A 64 23.43 -11.14 -3.52
N ILE A 65 22.55 -10.26 -4.03
CA ILE A 65 21.72 -10.57 -5.20
C ILE A 65 22.58 -10.48 -6.46
N ASP A 66 22.70 -11.60 -7.17
CA ASP A 66 23.22 -11.60 -8.54
C ASP A 66 22.07 -11.26 -9.51
N SER A 67 22.17 -10.10 -10.16
CA SER A 67 21.14 -9.64 -11.08
C SER A 67 21.70 -8.72 -12.17
N LYS A 68 21.43 -9.07 -13.41
CA LYS A 68 21.78 -8.23 -14.57
C LYS A 68 20.93 -6.95 -14.66
N ILE A 69 19.73 -6.97 -14.10
CA ILE A 69 18.78 -5.83 -14.17
C ILE A 69 18.94 -4.85 -13.02
N LEU A 70 19.73 -5.17 -12.01
CA LEU A 70 19.89 -4.38 -10.80
C LEU A 70 21.38 -4.29 -10.42
N VAL A 71 21.97 -3.16 -10.67
CA VAL A 71 23.40 -2.90 -10.40
C VAL A 71 23.50 -1.80 -9.36
N PHE A 72 24.13 -2.12 -8.23
CA PHE A 72 24.31 -1.19 -7.13
C PHE A 72 25.71 -0.55 -7.11
N ASP A 73 25.77 0.67 -6.62
CA ASP A 73 27.00 1.39 -6.29
C ASP A 73 27.54 0.90 -4.95
N ARG A 74 28.40 -0.12 -4.99
CA ARG A 74 28.95 -0.79 -3.81
C ARG A 74 29.82 0.13 -2.95
N ASP A 75 30.61 1.01 -3.59
CA ASP A 75 31.47 1.95 -2.87
C ASP A 75 30.63 2.98 -2.10
N LYS A 76 29.59 3.50 -2.75
CA LYS A 76 28.65 4.41 -2.11
C LYS A 76 27.88 3.75 -0.96
N ILE A 77 27.48 2.49 -1.12
CA ILE A 77 26.85 1.73 -0.05
C ILE A 77 27.79 1.61 1.15
N LYS A 78 29.05 1.21 0.92
CA LYS A 78 30.03 1.05 1.97
C LYS A 78 30.29 2.37 2.71
N ASN A 79 30.55 3.44 1.98
CA ASN A 79 30.78 4.77 2.58
C ASN A 79 29.57 5.24 3.42
N ASP A 80 28.34 5.05 2.91
CA ASP A 80 27.16 5.46 3.64
C ASP A 80 26.90 4.58 4.90
N LEU A 81 27.27 3.29 4.87
CA LEU A 81 27.22 2.43 6.05
C LEU A 81 28.25 2.83 7.10
N ASP A 82 29.46 3.19 6.69
CA ASP A 82 30.50 3.70 7.60
C ASP A 82 30.10 5.04 8.26
N GLU A 83 29.23 5.82 7.59
CA GLU A 83 28.63 7.05 8.11
C GLU A 83 27.28 6.83 8.83
N ASN A 84 26.95 5.61 9.19
CA ASN A 84 25.73 5.23 9.94
C ASN A 84 24.41 5.72 9.28
N ILE A 85 24.28 5.56 7.97
CA ILE A 85 23.04 5.89 7.26
C ILE A 85 21.84 5.13 7.85
N TYR A 86 20.72 5.81 8.03
CA TYR A 86 19.48 5.24 8.54
C TYR A 86 18.28 5.72 7.71
N PHE A 87 17.14 5.08 7.87
CA PHE A 87 15.89 5.49 7.23
C PHE A 87 15.01 6.21 8.23
N GLU A 88 14.88 7.51 8.07
CA GLU A 88 13.97 8.33 8.84
C GLU A 88 12.57 8.24 8.23
N SER A 89 11.57 7.90 9.04
CA SER A 89 10.23 7.64 8.53
C SER A 89 9.13 8.00 9.52
N SER A 90 8.14 8.72 9.03
CA SER A 90 6.87 8.94 9.74
C SER A 90 5.81 7.87 9.42
N ILE A 91 6.11 6.92 8.51
CA ILE A 91 5.15 5.90 8.06
C ILE A 91 4.96 4.87 9.18
N PRO A 92 3.76 4.72 9.76
CA PRO A 92 3.52 3.76 10.82
C PRO A 92 3.70 2.33 10.32
N GLN A 93 4.52 1.55 11.04
CA GLN A 93 4.81 0.16 10.70
C GLN A 93 3.66 -0.76 11.13
N GLY A 94 3.30 -1.74 10.29
CA GLY A 94 2.21 -2.67 10.58
C GLY A 94 0.80 -2.10 10.31
N TYR A 95 0.71 -0.96 9.62
CA TYR A 95 -0.56 -0.28 9.31
C TYR A 95 -1.00 -0.43 7.84
N GLY A 96 -0.29 -1.23 7.04
CA GLY A 96 -0.66 -1.47 5.63
C GLY A 96 -0.30 -0.32 4.68
N LEU A 97 0.47 0.67 5.14
CA LEU A 97 0.83 1.89 4.39
C LEU A 97 2.12 1.79 3.58
N GLY A 98 2.75 0.62 3.52
CA GLY A 98 3.93 0.38 2.67
C GLY A 98 5.23 0.98 3.19
N SER A 99 5.50 0.91 4.51
CA SER A 99 6.75 1.40 5.11
C SER A 99 7.99 0.72 4.50
N SER A 100 7.97 -0.60 4.31
CA SER A 100 9.04 -1.35 3.61
C SER A 100 9.20 -0.88 2.16
N GLY A 101 8.09 -0.64 1.47
CA GLY A 101 8.10 -0.15 0.09
C GLY A 101 8.77 1.22 -0.04
N ALA A 102 8.54 2.13 0.89
CA ALA A 102 9.21 3.44 0.91
C ALA A 102 10.72 3.31 1.14
N LEU A 103 11.16 2.42 2.04
CA LEU A 103 12.59 2.13 2.24
C LEU A 103 13.22 1.53 0.98
N VAL A 104 12.56 0.55 0.34
CA VAL A 104 13.02 -0.05 -0.92
C VAL A 104 13.18 1.03 -2.01
N ALA A 105 12.19 1.91 -2.15
CA ALA A 105 12.23 3.01 -3.12
C ALA A 105 13.38 3.99 -2.84
N ALA A 106 13.62 4.32 -1.57
CA ALA A 106 14.72 5.19 -1.14
C ALA A 106 16.09 4.59 -1.46
N VAL A 107 16.29 3.32 -1.13
CA VAL A 107 17.53 2.56 -1.39
C VAL A 107 17.77 2.43 -2.90
N TYR A 108 16.77 2.06 -3.68
CA TYR A 108 16.87 2.01 -5.14
C TYR A 108 17.26 3.37 -5.72
N SER A 109 16.58 4.42 -5.30
CA SER A 109 16.86 5.79 -5.76
C SER A 109 18.28 6.25 -5.45
N ARG A 110 18.83 5.84 -4.31
CA ARG A 110 20.14 6.29 -3.84
C ARG A 110 21.31 5.50 -4.44
N TYR A 111 21.14 4.19 -4.62
CA TYR A 111 22.28 3.29 -4.90
C TYR A 111 22.22 2.57 -6.25
N SER A 112 21.10 2.59 -6.98
CA SER A 112 21.07 1.94 -8.30
C SER A 112 21.86 2.74 -9.34
N LYS A 113 22.88 2.13 -9.96
CA LYS A 113 23.67 2.71 -11.07
C LYS A 113 22.89 2.76 -12.37
N ASN A 114 22.05 1.78 -12.63
CA ASN A 114 21.20 1.68 -13.82
C ASN A 114 19.74 2.09 -13.53
N ARG A 115 19.57 3.13 -12.72
CA ARG A 115 18.26 3.60 -12.26
C ARG A 115 17.34 4.01 -13.41
N ILE A 116 16.15 3.44 -13.44
CA ILE A 116 15.06 3.87 -14.32
C ILE A 116 14.43 5.12 -13.72
N ILE A 117 14.61 6.26 -14.38
CA ILE A 117 14.02 7.53 -13.96
C ILE A 117 12.58 7.57 -14.49
N VAL A 118 11.63 7.88 -13.59
CA VAL A 118 10.22 8.04 -13.92
C VAL A 118 9.95 9.49 -14.26
N LEU A 119 9.79 9.77 -15.53
CA LEU A 119 9.33 11.05 -16.06
C LEU A 119 7.80 11.05 -16.16
N GLU A 120 7.23 12.08 -16.78
CA GLU A 120 5.77 12.18 -16.98
C GLU A 120 5.20 10.97 -17.72
N LYS A 121 5.94 10.45 -18.71
CA LYS A 121 5.59 9.22 -19.44
C LYS A 121 6.68 8.18 -19.26
N ILE A 122 6.28 6.99 -18.83
CA ILE A 122 7.14 5.81 -18.74
C ILE A 122 6.56 4.71 -19.62
N SER A 123 7.41 3.97 -20.36
CA SER A 123 6.92 2.85 -21.17
C SER A 123 6.45 1.68 -20.28
N LYS A 124 5.53 0.87 -20.82
CA LYS A 124 5.02 -0.32 -20.11
C LYS A 124 6.13 -1.30 -19.74
N GLU A 125 7.14 -1.44 -20.61
CA GLU A 125 8.29 -2.33 -20.39
C GLU A 125 9.14 -1.84 -19.23
N LYS A 126 9.45 -0.54 -19.16
CA LYS A 126 10.20 0.05 -18.04
C LYS A 126 9.42 -0.06 -16.73
N LEU A 127 8.10 0.13 -16.77
CA LEU A 127 7.25 -0.02 -15.58
C LEU A 127 7.24 -1.47 -15.07
N LYS A 128 7.13 -2.46 -15.97
CA LYS A 128 7.25 -3.88 -15.64
C LYS A 128 8.62 -4.22 -15.07
N THR A 129 9.69 -3.68 -15.67
CA THR A 129 11.06 -3.88 -15.17
C THR A 129 11.23 -3.32 -13.77
N LEU A 130 10.74 -2.10 -13.50
CA LEU A 130 10.74 -1.51 -12.16
C LEU A 130 9.98 -2.38 -11.15
N LYS A 131 8.78 -2.84 -11.51
CA LYS A 131 8.00 -3.74 -10.66
C LYS A 131 8.77 -5.00 -10.32
N LEU A 132 9.45 -5.61 -11.30
CA LEU A 132 10.27 -6.81 -11.09
C LEU A 132 11.47 -6.53 -10.18
N ILE A 133 12.18 -5.43 -10.39
CA ILE A 133 13.28 -4.99 -9.54
C ILE A 133 12.79 -4.84 -8.10
N PHE A 134 11.71 -4.09 -7.91
CA PHE A 134 11.14 -3.84 -6.59
C PHE A 134 10.60 -5.10 -5.91
N SER A 135 10.02 -6.03 -6.67
CA SER A 135 9.62 -7.35 -6.15
C SER A 135 10.82 -8.11 -5.59
N LYS A 136 11.96 -8.11 -6.30
CA LYS A 136 13.20 -8.76 -5.83
C LYS A 136 13.78 -8.07 -4.60
N MET A 137 13.81 -6.74 -4.58
CA MET A 137 14.33 -6.00 -3.42
C MET A 137 13.44 -6.19 -2.19
N GLU A 138 12.13 -6.08 -2.35
CA GLU A 138 11.15 -6.19 -1.26
C GLU A 138 11.02 -7.61 -0.70
N SER A 139 11.49 -8.63 -1.43
CA SER A 139 11.51 -10.03 -0.94
C SER A 139 12.30 -10.21 0.36
N PHE A 140 13.22 -9.31 0.66
CA PHE A 140 13.93 -9.27 1.94
C PHE A 140 12.97 -9.19 3.14
N PHE A 141 11.90 -8.40 3.02
CA PHE A 141 10.96 -8.16 4.11
C PHE A 141 9.82 -9.18 4.17
N HIS A 142 9.42 -9.73 3.03
CA HIS A 142 8.17 -10.48 2.91
C HIS A 142 8.30 -11.84 2.19
N GLY A 143 9.52 -12.25 1.83
CA GLY A 143 9.77 -13.46 1.04
C GLY A 143 9.26 -13.31 -0.40
N ASN A 144 7.95 -13.32 -0.60
CA ASN A 144 7.32 -13.04 -1.90
C ASN A 144 6.65 -11.66 -1.88
N SER A 145 7.03 -10.80 -2.81
CA SER A 145 6.43 -9.47 -2.96
C SER A 145 5.98 -9.23 -4.40
N SER A 146 4.92 -8.44 -4.55
CA SER A 146 4.46 -7.96 -5.86
C SER A 146 5.30 -6.83 -6.43
N GLY A 147 6.09 -6.13 -5.61
CA GLY A 147 6.82 -4.92 -5.95
C GLY A 147 5.94 -3.67 -6.15
N LEU A 148 4.65 -3.74 -5.84
CA LEU A 148 3.70 -2.64 -6.06
C LEU A 148 3.86 -1.52 -5.04
N ASP A 149 4.13 -1.84 -3.78
CA ASP A 149 4.30 -0.86 -2.72
C ASP A 149 5.51 0.05 -2.98
N PRO A 150 6.72 -0.49 -3.22
CA PRO A 150 7.86 0.35 -3.57
C PRO A 150 7.69 1.04 -4.92
N LEU A 151 7.00 0.42 -5.89
CA LEU A 151 6.72 1.08 -7.16
C LEU A 151 5.84 2.32 -6.97
N ASN A 152 4.80 2.25 -6.13
CA ASN A 152 3.95 3.39 -5.81
C ASN A 152 4.73 4.50 -5.10
N SER A 153 5.52 4.15 -4.07
CA SER A 153 6.37 5.10 -3.34
C SER A 153 7.42 5.77 -4.25
N TYR A 154 8.02 5.01 -5.17
CA TYR A 154 9.05 5.50 -6.10
C TYR A 154 8.47 6.41 -7.19
N THR A 155 7.36 6.00 -7.80
CA THR A 155 6.73 6.77 -8.88
C THR A 155 5.97 7.99 -8.35
N ASN A 156 5.53 7.94 -7.10
CA ASN A 156 4.65 8.92 -6.46
C ASN A 156 3.40 9.24 -7.31
N LYS A 157 2.86 8.23 -7.99
CA LYS A 157 1.68 8.33 -8.86
C LYS A 157 0.69 7.21 -8.55
N PRO A 158 -0.62 7.42 -8.75
CA PRO A 158 -1.58 6.33 -8.70
C PRO A 158 -1.22 5.23 -9.71
N ILE A 159 -1.36 3.97 -9.28
CA ILE A 159 -1.13 2.80 -10.12
C ILE A 159 -2.44 2.04 -10.26
N LEU A 160 -2.95 1.96 -11.49
CA LEU A 160 -4.05 1.09 -11.84
C LEU A 160 -3.51 -0.31 -12.14
N ILE A 161 -4.06 -1.28 -11.46
CA ILE A 161 -3.73 -2.70 -11.61
C ILE A 161 -4.89 -3.32 -12.40
N ASN A 162 -4.67 -3.57 -13.69
CA ASN A 162 -5.67 -4.21 -14.54
C ASN A 162 -5.65 -5.74 -14.37
N SER A 163 -4.48 -6.30 -14.03
CA SER A 163 -4.24 -7.69 -13.68
C SER A 163 -2.86 -7.82 -13.02
N LYS A 164 -2.50 -9.02 -12.53
CA LYS A 164 -1.20 -9.29 -11.90
C LYS A 164 0.00 -8.80 -12.72
N ASN A 165 -0.10 -8.87 -14.04
CA ASN A 165 0.99 -8.53 -14.96
C ASN A 165 0.72 -7.29 -15.82
N ASN A 166 -0.43 -6.63 -15.65
CA ASN A 166 -0.80 -5.46 -16.43
C ASN A 166 -1.12 -4.30 -15.48
N ILE A 167 -0.16 -3.40 -15.34
CA ILE A 167 -0.23 -2.20 -14.51
C ILE A 167 0.05 -0.98 -15.36
N GLU A 168 -0.53 0.15 -14.96
CA GLU A 168 -0.29 1.44 -15.58
C GLU A 168 -0.32 2.58 -14.56
N LEU A 169 0.44 3.63 -14.82
CA LEU A 169 0.34 4.85 -14.04
C LEU A 169 -0.94 5.59 -14.47
N SER A 170 -1.74 5.98 -13.48
CA SER A 170 -2.98 6.70 -13.72
C SER A 170 -2.85 8.15 -13.30
N THR A 171 -3.51 9.03 -14.05
CA THR A 171 -3.74 10.43 -13.69
C THR A 171 -5.14 10.54 -13.12
N ILE A 172 -5.30 10.22 -11.84
CA ILE A 172 -6.59 10.42 -11.15
C ILE A 172 -6.64 11.90 -10.75
N THR A 173 -7.52 12.65 -11.38
CA THR A 173 -7.88 13.99 -10.94
C THR A 173 -8.98 13.85 -9.88
N PHE A 174 -8.64 14.09 -8.64
CA PHE A 174 -9.64 14.27 -7.59
C PHE A 174 -10.38 15.56 -7.88
N GLN A 175 -11.61 15.46 -8.41
CA GLN A 175 -12.48 16.61 -8.45
C GLN A 175 -12.94 16.90 -7.03
N ASN A 176 -12.80 18.15 -6.62
CA ASN A 176 -13.26 18.60 -5.32
C ASN A 176 -14.80 18.65 -5.36
N LEU A 177 -15.46 17.60 -4.89
CA LEU A 177 -16.93 17.53 -4.77
C LEU A 177 -17.38 18.39 -3.58
N ASP A 178 -17.32 19.69 -3.70
CA ASP A 178 -17.80 20.68 -2.72
C ASP A 178 -17.38 20.42 -1.26
N GLY A 179 -16.33 19.61 -1.05
CA GLY A 179 -15.78 19.26 0.26
C GLY A 179 -16.71 18.44 1.17
N LYS A 180 -17.76 17.80 0.63
CA LYS A 180 -18.71 17.00 1.44
C LYS A 180 -18.30 15.56 1.62
N GLY A 181 -17.74 14.92 0.58
CA GLY A 181 -17.27 13.54 0.61
C GLY A 181 -15.87 13.41 1.16
N ALA A 182 -15.51 12.22 1.62
CA ALA A 182 -14.17 11.91 2.09
C ALA A 182 -13.81 10.44 1.91
N VAL A 183 -12.51 10.20 1.69
CA VAL A 183 -11.86 8.93 2.00
C VAL A 183 -11.08 9.14 3.29
N PHE A 184 -11.27 8.26 4.28
CA PHE A 184 -10.67 8.42 5.60
C PHE A 184 -10.05 7.12 6.12
N LEU A 185 -9.14 7.26 7.06
CA LEU A 185 -8.52 6.14 7.77
C LEU A 185 -9.03 6.14 9.22
N LEU A 186 -9.54 5.00 9.64
CA LEU A 186 -9.93 4.75 11.03
C LEU A 186 -8.80 3.98 11.70
N ASP A 187 -8.15 4.59 12.68
CA ASP A 187 -7.03 3.97 13.40
C ASP A 187 -7.56 2.92 14.38
N THR A 188 -7.10 1.69 14.21
CA THR A 188 -7.48 0.62 15.14
C THR A 188 -6.64 0.63 16.43
N MET A 189 -5.60 1.46 16.51
CA MET A 189 -4.66 1.52 17.62
C MET A 189 -3.98 0.18 17.92
N ASN A 190 -4.00 -0.74 16.95
CA ASN A 190 -3.47 -2.09 17.10
C ASN A 190 -2.62 -2.46 15.89
N ARG A 191 -1.33 -2.68 16.10
CA ARG A 191 -0.44 -3.19 15.05
C ARG A 191 -0.69 -4.67 14.83
N ARG A 192 -0.73 -5.10 13.58
CA ARG A 192 -0.75 -6.54 13.24
C ARG A 192 0.22 -6.87 12.12
N GLU A 193 0.70 -8.10 12.16
CA GLU A 193 1.51 -8.66 11.08
C GLU A 193 0.64 -9.09 9.91
N THR A 194 1.16 -8.92 8.70
CA THR A 194 0.46 -9.27 7.45
C THR A 194 0.32 -10.78 7.27
N ALA A 195 1.36 -11.54 7.61
CA ALA A 195 1.43 -12.98 7.34
C ALA A 195 0.27 -13.80 7.93
N PRO A 196 -0.16 -13.62 9.20
CA PRO A 196 -1.30 -14.34 9.74
C PRO A 196 -2.60 -14.10 8.97
N MET A 197 -2.85 -12.87 8.53
CA MET A 197 -4.06 -12.52 7.77
C MET A 197 -4.06 -13.14 6.38
N VAL A 198 -2.92 -13.15 5.71
CA VAL A 198 -2.75 -13.81 4.40
C VAL A 198 -2.94 -15.32 4.53
N ASN A 199 -2.45 -15.94 5.59
CA ASN A 199 -2.67 -17.36 5.86
C ASN A 199 -4.16 -17.68 6.06
N ILE A 200 -4.89 -16.88 6.84
CA ILE A 200 -6.35 -17.03 7.00
C ILE A 200 -7.05 -16.94 5.64
N PHE A 201 -6.64 -16.00 4.79
CA PHE A 201 -7.21 -15.88 3.45
C PHE A 201 -6.98 -17.15 2.63
N PHE A 202 -5.76 -17.68 2.57
CA PHE A 202 -5.47 -18.90 1.81
C PHE A 202 -6.21 -20.13 2.35
N GLU A 203 -6.36 -20.27 3.66
CA GLU A 203 -7.18 -21.33 4.25
C GLU A 203 -8.66 -21.20 3.84
N ASN A 204 -9.20 -19.99 3.84
CA ASN A 204 -10.56 -19.75 3.38
C ASN A 204 -10.71 -20.04 1.88
N MET A 205 -9.69 -19.75 1.04
CA MET A 205 -9.72 -20.05 -0.40
C MET A 205 -9.83 -21.55 -0.73
N LYS A 206 -9.45 -22.45 0.20
CA LYS A 206 -9.66 -23.90 0.05
C LYS A 206 -11.14 -24.27 0.09
N LYS A 207 -12.00 -23.44 0.68
CA LYS A 207 -13.46 -23.65 0.74
C LYS A 207 -14.09 -23.23 -0.59
N LYS A 208 -14.77 -24.14 -1.27
CA LYS A 208 -15.43 -23.88 -2.58
C LYS A 208 -16.38 -22.68 -2.57
N SER A 209 -17.15 -22.49 -1.48
CA SER A 209 -18.07 -21.36 -1.30
C SER A 209 -17.34 -20.03 -1.29
N PHE A 210 -16.26 -19.93 -0.50
CA PHE A 210 -15.46 -18.71 -0.40
C PHE A 210 -14.75 -18.39 -1.72
N SER A 211 -14.10 -19.38 -2.35
CA SER A 211 -13.46 -19.21 -3.65
C SER A 211 -14.44 -18.75 -4.74
N ARG A 212 -15.67 -19.30 -4.76
CA ARG A 212 -16.74 -18.87 -5.67
C ARG A 212 -17.18 -17.43 -5.38
N MET A 213 -17.37 -17.06 -4.11
CA MET A 213 -17.70 -15.70 -3.70
C MET A 213 -16.60 -14.72 -4.14
N MET A 214 -15.33 -15.06 -3.92
CA MET A 214 -14.19 -14.23 -4.37
C MET A 214 -14.22 -13.96 -5.87
N LYS A 215 -14.47 -15.00 -6.68
CA LYS A 215 -14.48 -14.86 -8.14
C LYS A 215 -15.72 -14.14 -8.66
N ASN A 216 -16.91 -14.49 -8.17
CA ASN A 216 -18.18 -14.11 -8.78
C ASN A 216 -18.84 -12.88 -8.14
N GLN A 217 -18.36 -12.45 -6.97
CA GLN A 217 -18.91 -11.30 -6.25
C GLN A 217 -17.82 -10.29 -5.90
N PHE A 218 -16.85 -10.65 -5.05
CA PHE A 218 -15.83 -9.75 -4.55
C PHE A 218 -15.00 -9.11 -5.68
N SER A 219 -14.50 -9.91 -6.63
CA SER A 219 -13.70 -9.38 -7.75
C SER A 219 -14.51 -8.45 -8.63
N LEU A 220 -15.75 -8.82 -8.98
CA LEU A 220 -16.60 -8.00 -9.85
C LEU A 220 -16.97 -6.66 -9.21
N ILE A 221 -17.33 -6.66 -7.92
CA ILE A 221 -17.66 -5.43 -7.22
C ILE A 221 -16.44 -4.54 -7.02
N THR A 222 -15.28 -5.13 -6.73
CA THR A 222 -14.00 -4.41 -6.65
C THR A 222 -13.66 -3.74 -7.98
N GLU A 223 -13.84 -4.43 -9.10
CA GLU A 223 -13.62 -3.87 -10.44
C GLU A 223 -14.60 -2.74 -10.75
N SER A 224 -15.86 -2.85 -10.33
CA SER A 224 -16.86 -1.79 -10.44
C SER A 224 -16.44 -0.56 -9.64
N CYS A 225 -16.00 -0.73 -8.39
CA CYS A 225 -15.47 0.36 -7.57
C CYS A 225 -14.27 1.05 -8.23
N VAL A 226 -13.30 0.29 -8.78
CA VAL A 226 -12.14 0.85 -9.49
C VAL A 226 -12.58 1.66 -10.70
N LYS A 227 -13.50 1.12 -11.53
CA LYS A 227 -14.04 1.78 -12.71
C LYS A 227 -14.73 3.08 -12.34
N ASP A 228 -15.64 3.04 -11.38
CA ASP A 228 -16.43 4.20 -10.98
C ASP A 228 -15.56 5.29 -10.36
N PHE A 229 -14.59 4.89 -9.53
CA PHE A 229 -13.65 5.83 -8.93
C PHE A 229 -12.79 6.52 -9.99
N THR A 230 -12.26 5.77 -10.96
CA THR A 230 -11.39 6.32 -12.01
C THR A 230 -12.17 7.14 -13.06
N SER A 231 -13.45 6.91 -13.21
CA SER A 231 -14.34 7.67 -14.10
C SER A 231 -15.11 8.80 -13.42
N ASN A 232 -14.84 9.08 -12.13
CA ASN A 232 -15.56 10.06 -11.32
C ASN A 232 -17.09 9.82 -11.23
N ASN A 233 -17.52 8.56 -11.37
CA ASN A 233 -18.94 8.17 -11.25
C ASN A 233 -19.29 7.88 -9.78
N TYR A 234 -19.32 8.93 -8.97
CA TYR A 234 -19.44 8.80 -7.52
C TYR A 234 -20.77 8.18 -7.05
N LYS A 235 -21.88 8.43 -7.76
CA LYS A 235 -23.17 7.83 -7.41
C LYS A 235 -23.11 6.31 -7.46
N ASN A 236 -22.59 5.74 -8.53
CA ASN A 236 -22.44 4.31 -8.67
C ASN A 236 -21.34 3.77 -7.75
N LEU A 237 -20.27 4.56 -7.54
CA LEU A 237 -19.20 4.19 -6.61
C LEU A 237 -19.76 3.90 -5.21
N PHE A 238 -20.59 4.78 -4.65
CA PHE A 238 -21.12 4.59 -3.31
C PHE A 238 -22.11 3.42 -3.23
N PHE A 239 -22.85 3.15 -4.28
CA PHE A 239 -23.65 1.93 -4.39
C PHE A 239 -22.75 0.67 -4.30
N HIS A 240 -21.69 0.59 -5.12
CA HIS A 240 -20.79 -0.55 -5.10
C HIS A 240 -19.94 -0.63 -3.82
N LEU A 241 -19.59 0.51 -3.21
CA LEU A 241 -18.88 0.54 -1.92
C LEU A 241 -19.73 -0.07 -0.80
N LYS A 242 -21.05 0.17 -0.79
CA LYS A 242 -21.97 -0.47 0.14
C LYS A 242 -21.93 -1.98 -0.02
N GLU A 243 -22.08 -2.47 -1.25
CA GLU A 243 -22.03 -3.91 -1.54
C GLU A 243 -20.67 -4.52 -1.14
N LEU A 244 -19.56 -3.84 -1.48
CA LEU A 244 -18.22 -4.30 -1.10
C LEU A 244 -18.06 -4.37 0.43
N SER A 245 -18.52 -3.34 1.15
CA SER A 245 -18.48 -3.28 2.61
C SER A 245 -19.26 -4.44 3.24
N VAL A 246 -20.46 -4.77 2.71
CA VAL A 246 -21.27 -5.91 3.15
C VAL A 246 -20.57 -7.23 2.87
N ILE A 247 -20.00 -7.41 1.69
CA ILE A 247 -19.25 -8.64 1.34
C ILE A 247 -18.05 -8.82 2.26
N VAL A 248 -17.28 -7.76 2.53
CA VAL A 248 -16.12 -7.81 3.44
C VAL A 248 -16.58 -8.14 4.86
N TYR A 249 -17.61 -7.47 5.39
CA TYR A 249 -18.12 -7.76 6.73
C TYR A 249 -18.55 -9.22 6.89
N LYS A 250 -19.24 -9.78 5.90
CA LYS A 250 -19.75 -11.15 5.96
C LYS A 250 -18.66 -12.23 5.81
N ASN A 251 -17.68 -12.00 4.96
CA ASN A 251 -16.75 -13.05 4.53
C ASN A 251 -15.32 -12.89 5.07
N PHE A 252 -14.94 -11.69 5.53
CA PHE A 252 -13.61 -11.39 6.05
C PHE A 252 -13.66 -11.00 7.55
N LYS A 253 -14.68 -11.44 8.26
CA LYS A 253 -14.93 -11.03 9.66
C LYS A 253 -13.72 -11.29 10.56
N SER A 254 -13.02 -12.42 10.40
CA SER A 254 -11.80 -12.75 11.15
C SER A 254 -10.59 -11.81 10.88
N MET A 255 -10.70 -10.95 9.87
CA MET A 255 -9.68 -9.94 9.52
C MET A 255 -10.10 -8.53 9.96
N ILE A 256 -11.27 -8.38 10.55
CA ILE A 256 -11.78 -7.13 11.14
C ILE A 256 -11.60 -7.25 12.66
N PRO A 257 -10.94 -6.29 13.33
CA PRO A 257 -10.87 -6.31 14.79
C PRO A 257 -12.27 -6.22 15.42
N ASP A 258 -12.56 -7.07 16.39
CA ASP A 258 -13.92 -7.29 16.95
C ASP A 258 -14.60 -6.00 17.42
N LYS A 259 -13.82 -5.09 18.03
CA LYS A 259 -14.34 -3.78 18.48
C LYS A 259 -14.88 -2.87 17.38
N TYR A 260 -14.66 -3.22 16.10
CA TYR A 260 -15.16 -2.46 14.95
C TYR A 260 -16.36 -3.11 14.26
N TYR A 261 -16.89 -4.24 14.75
CA TYR A 261 -18.06 -4.87 14.12
C TYR A 261 -19.28 -3.96 14.15
N ASP A 262 -19.58 -3.36 15.30
CA ASP A 262 -20.73 -2.46 15.44
C ASP A 262 -20.55 -1.17 14.65
N VAL A 263 -19.33 -0.61 14.65
CA VAL A 263 -18.98 0.56 13.84
C VAL A 263 -19.15 0.25 12.34
N TRP A 264 -18.78 -0.94 11.92
CA TRP A 264 -18.94 -1.37 10.52
C TRP A 264 -20.41 -1.49 10.12
N LEU A 265 -21.22 -2.14 10.96
CA LEU A 265 -22.67 -2.28 10.75
C LEU A 265 -23.41 -0.95 10.80
N GLU A 266 -23.04 -0.06 11.73
CA GLU A 266 -23.61 1.29 11.80
C GLU A 266 -23.43 2.04 10.48
N GLY A 267 -22.24 1.97 9.88
CA GLY A 267 -21.97 2.58 8.57
C GLY A 267 -22.89 2.05 7.47
N ILE A 268 -23.04 0.71 7.38
CA ILE A 268 -23.88 0.05 6.38
C ILE A 268 -25.36 0.40 6.57
N ASN A 269 -25.85 0.37 7.82
CA ASN A 269 -27.26 0.54 8.14
C ASN A 269 -27.72 2.00 8.03
N SER A 270 -26.85 2.95 8.34
CA SER A 270 -27.18 4.39 8.31
C SER A 270 -26.88 5.05 6.96
N ASP A 271 -26.21 4.35 6.04
CA ASP A 271 -25.65 4.91 4.81
C ASP A 271 -24.79 6.18 5.09
N ALA A 272 -24.11 6.20 6.24
CA ALA A 272 -23.27 7.32 6.61
C ALA A 272 -21.85 7.17 6.06
N TYR A 273 -21.36 5.95 6.00
CA TYR A 273 -20.04 5.58 5.47
C TYR A 273 -19.97 4.07 5.18
N TYR A 274 -19.00 3.69 4.38
CA TYR A 274 -18.72 2.29 4.06
C TYR A 274 -17.26 1.98 4.34
N LEU A 275 -17.02 0.93 5.12
CA LEU A 275 -15.70 0.50 5.53
C LEU A 275 -15.20 -0.67 4.68
N LYS A 276 -13.89 -0.77 4.53
CA LYS A 276 -13.19 -1.91 3.93
C LYS A 276 -11.83 -2.09 4.60
N LEU A 277 -11.22 -3.25 4.39
CA LEU A 277 -9.87 -3.49 4.89
C LEU A 277 -8.87 -2.48 4.26
N CYS A 278 -7.85 -2.11 5.01
CA CYS A 278 -6.68 -1.38 4.51
C CYS A 278 -5.48 -2.33 4.51
N GLY A 279 -5.12 -2.86 3.35
CA GLY A 279 -4.14 -3.93 3.22
C GLY A 279 -4.69 -5.29 3.68
N SER A 280 -3.92 -6.04 4.47
CA SER A 280 -4.31 -7.40 4.91
C SER A 280 -5.40 -7.43 5.99
N GLY A 281 -5.73 -6.31 6.60
CA GLY A 281 -6.65 -6.26 7.75
C GLY A 281 -6.02 -6.75 9.05
N GLY A 282 -6.86 -7.03 10.03
CA GLY A 282 -6.47 -7.53 11.34
C GLY A 282 -5.97 -6.46 12.32
N GLY A 283 -5.79 -5.23 11.89
CA GLY A 283 -5.28 -4.10 12.67
C GLY A 283 -4.75 -3.00 11.76
N GLY A 284 -4.01 -2.03 12.32
CA GLY A 284 -3.56 -0.85 11.61
C GLY A 284 -4.72 0.09 11.28
N TYR A 285 -4.90 0.45 10.03
CA TYR A 285 -6.04 1.26 9.58
C TYR A 285 -7.16 0.42 8.98
N ILE A 286 -8.39 0.92 9.14
CA ILE A 286 -9.56 0.53 8.33
C ILE A 286 -9.82 1.71 7.38
N LEU A 287 -10.04 1.42 6.10
CA LEU A 287 -10.31 2.43 5.08
C LEU A 287 -11.81 2.69 4.99
N GLY A 288 -12.22 3.96 5.05
CA GLY A 288 -13.61 4.37 4.98
C GLY A 288 -13.88 5.36 3.85
N PHE A 289 -15.10 5.33 3.34
CA PHE A 289 -15.61 6.22 2.31
C PHE A 289 -16.94 6.81 2.74
N THR A 290 -17.15 8.09 2.50
CA THR A 290 -18.41 8.76 2.80
C THR A 290 -18.73 9.84 1.77
N GLU A 291 -20.00 9.99 1.43
CA GLU A 291 -20.49 11.14 0.65
C GLU A 291 -20.64 12.40 1.50
N ASN A 292 -20.73 12.24 2.83
CA ASN A 292 -20.95 13.35 3.75
C ASN A 292 -20.13 13.16 5.02
N TRP A 293 -18.96 13.82 5.07
CA TRP A 293 -18.03 13.71 6.18
C TRP A 293 -18.65 14.12 7.54
N LYS A 294 -19.46 15.19 7.55
CA LYS A 294 -20.13 15.62 8.79
C LYS A 294 -21.09 14.56 9.34
N LYS A 295 -21.83 13.88 8.44
CA LYS A 295 -22.72 12.76 8.81
C LYS A 295 -21.91 11.58 9.35
N ALA A 296 -20.82 11.23 8.68
CA ALA A 296 -19.92 10.15 9.09
C ALA A 296 -19.30 10.41 10.47
N GLN A 297 -18.75 11.62 10.70
CA GLN A 297 -18.16 11.98 11.99
C GLN A 297 -19.13 11.80 13.17
N LYS A 298 -20.40 12.21 13.01
CA LYS A 298 -21.42 12.04 14.06
C LYS A 298 -21.73 10.58 14.40
N LYS A 299 -21.41 9.66 13.51
CA LYS A 299 -21.64 8.21 13.69
C LYS A 299 -20.36 7.48 14.12
N LEU A 300 -19.20 8.07 13.93
CA LEU A 300 -17.89 7.55 14.32
C LEU A 300 -17.45 8.05 15.71
N SER A 301 -18.06 9.14 16.22
CA SER A 301 -17.87 9.66 17.57
C SER A 301 -18.73 8.89 18.56
#